data_eadbfdd2d243c273baefac3ec5f25c8d
#
_entry.id   eadbfdd2d243c273baefac3ec5f25c8d
#
_cell.length_a   1.000
_cell.length_b   1.000
_cell.length_c   1.000
_cell.angle_alpha   90.00
_cell.angle_beta   90.00
_cell.angle_gamma   90.00
#
_symmetry.space_group_name_H-M   'P 1'
#
loop_
_entity.id
_entity.type
_entity.pdbx_description
1 polymer ?
#
loop_
_entity_poly.entity_id
_entity_poly.type
_entity_poly.pdbx_seq_one_letter_code
_entity_poly.pdbx_strand_id
1 'polypeptide(L)'
;DIKYVSYQVTPSEADRADLNNEMNEYAEMLKAADADCATIVRQANSEVPFSAVAWKKSSYPEEVAALLDETEVNTVVAPFYTQSNDSYTTFKVLGKATVADSVKYRQLAIAAATPEATATLADSILNALKGGSDFAEVAKKYNQSSEDAWLTSEQYEGMMVDGFNATFLTNILEGVQGEYKMMDVQGSPVKLIYQVVEKKN
;
A
#
# COMPACT_ATOMS: atom_id res chain seq x y z
N ASP A 1 32.60 40.19 -0.57
CA ASP A 1 32.69 39.28 0.60
C ASP A 1 31.34 39.23 1.28
N ILE A 2 30.78 38.02 1.41
CA ILE A 2 29.53 37.78 2.13
C ILE A 2 29.90 37.30 3.53
N LYS A 3 29.44 38.01 4.56
CA LYS A 3 29.53 37.55 5.95
C LYS A 3 28.17 37.04 6.35
N TYR A 4 28.11 35.84 6.89
CA TYR A 4 26.88 35.24 7.44
C TYR A 4 27.14 34.73 8.85
N VAL A 5 26.11 34.70 9.67
CA VAL A 5 26.11 34.07 11.00
C VAL A 5 25.07 32.95 10.91
N SER A 6 25.48 31.75 11.28
CA SER A 6 24.56 30.62 11.42
C SER A 6 24.31 30.35 12.91
N TYR A 7 23.06 30.10 13.23
CA TYR A 7 22.63 29.62 14.55
C TYR A 7 22.09 28.23 14.43
N GLN A 8 22.50 27.35 15.31
CA GLN A 8 21.83 26.06 15.49
C GLN A 8 20.69 26.25 16.47
N VAL A 9 19.47 26.09 16.03
CA VAL A 9 18.27 26.08 16.86
C VAL A 9 18.03 24.68 17.35
N THR A 10 18.04 24.46 18.63
CA THR A 10 17.65 23.18 19.25
C THR A 10 16.33 23.37 19.97
N PRO A 11 15.38 22.40 19.82
CA PRO A 11 14.10 22.46 20.53
C PRO A 11 14.31 22.54 22.04
N SER A 12 13.55 23.41 22.69
CA SER A 12 13.51 23.49 24.15
C SER A 12 12.74 22.32 24.75
N GLU A 13 12.82 22.14 26.08
CA GLU A 13 11.97 21.16 26.78
C GLU A 13 10.48 21.50 26.64
N ALA A 14 10.12 22.78 26.58
CA ALA A 14 8.75 23.21 26.36
C ALA A 14 8.26 22.81 24.95
N ASP A 15 9.06 23.05 23.91
CA ASP A 15 8.73 22.66 22.53
C ASP A 15 8.52 21.15 22.42
N ARG A 16 9.37 20.36 23.10
CA ARG A 16 9.23 18.90 23.15
C ARG A 16 7.98 18.45 23.88
N ALA A 17 7.62 19.13 24.98
CA ALA A 17 6.39 18.82 25.71
C ALA A 17 5.15 19.16 24.89
N ASP A 18 5.14 20.29 24.20
CA ASP A 18 4.04 20.68 23.32
C ASP A 18 3.87 19.70 22.16
N LEU A 19 4.99 19.31 21.51
CA LEU A 19 4.96 18.30 20.43
C LEU A 19 4.46 16.94 20.95
N ASN A 20 4.90 16.51 22.13
CA ASN A 20 4.42 15.26 22.73
C ASN A 20 2.91 15.31 23.01
N ASN A 21 2.38 16.45 23.48
CA ASN A 21 0.95 16.62 23.67
C ASN A 21 0.19 16.55 22.35
N GLU A 22 0.67 17.21 21.30
CA GLU A 22 0.08 17.14 19.96
C GLU A 22 0.11 15.70 19.41
N MET A 23 1.21 14.97 19.57
CA MET A 23 1.32 13.59 19.16
C MET A 23 0.34 12.67 19.92
N ASN A 24 0.07 12.94 21.18
CA ASN A 24 -0.96 12.22 21.94
C ASN A 24 -2.37 12.49 21.39
N GLU A 25 -2.67 13.71 20.96
CA GLU A 25 -3.94 14.04 20.31
C GLU A 25 -4.12 13.24 19.01
N TYR A 26 -3.10 13.19 18.15
CA TYR A 26 -3.15 12.38 16.94
C TYR A 26 -3.25 10.88 17.25
N ALA A 27 -2.59 10.39 18.29
CA ALA A 27 -2.72 9.00 18.72
C ALA A 27 -4.17 8.68 19.16
N GLU A 28 -4.82 9.59 19.89
CA GLU A 28 -6.24 9.43 20.25
C GLU A 28 -7.16 9.43 19.02
N MET A 29 -6.91 10.32 18.04
CA MET A 29 -7.66 10.33 16.79
C MET A 29 -7.53 9.01 16.02
N LEU A 30 -6.34 8.40 16.00
CA LEU A 30 -6.08 7.13 15.36
C LEU A 30 -6.79 5.93 16.00
N LYS A 31 -7.19 6.03 17.29
CA LYS A 31 -7.89 4.94 18.01
C LYS A 31 -9.31 4.71 17.53
N ALA A 32 -9.94 5.71 16.92
CA ALA A 32 -11.29 5.56 16.40
C ALA A 32 -11.37 4.40 15.39
N ALA A 33 -12.46 3.63 15.45
CA ALA A 33 -12.65 2.46 14.60
C ALA A 33 -12.78 2.84 13.11
N ASP A 34 -13.32 4.02 12.84
CA ASP A 34 -13.54 4.62 11.52
C ASP A 34 -12.54 5.74 11.20
N ALA A 35 -11.39 5.78 11.89
CA ALA A 35 -10.37 6.79 11.69
C ALA A 35 -9.89 6.85 10.22
N ASP A 36 -9.99 8.03 9.60
CA ASP A 36 -9.34 8.31 8.33
C ASP A 36 -7.83 8.53 8.57
N CYS A 37 -7.09 7.41 8.64
CA CYS A 37 -5.66 7.43 8.94
C CYS A 37 -4.88 8.29 7.93
N ALA A 38 -5.26 8.30 6.65
CA ALA A 38 -4.58 9.09 5.63
C ALA A 38 -4.71 10.59 5.89
N THR A 39 -5.91 11.04 6.27
CA THR A 39 -6.15 12.44 6.63
C THR A 39 -5.44 12.83 7.92
N ILE A 40 -5.46 11.97 8.95
CA ILE A 40 -4.79 12.24 10.24
C ILE A 40 -3.27 12.38 10.04
N VAL A 41 -2.64 11.44 9.33
CA VAL A 41 -1.19 11.47 9.04
C VAL A 41 -0.79 12.73 8.26
N ARG A 42 -1.63 13.16 7.31
CA ARG A 42 -1.40 14.40 6.57
C ARG A 42 -1.55 15.65 7.45
N GLN A 43 -2.54 15.69 8.35
CA GLN A 43 -2.74 16.80 9.28
C GLN A 43 -1.59 16.93 10.28
N ALA A 44 -1.02 15.81 10.71
CA ALA A 44 0.13 15.77 11.59
C ALA A 44 1.44 16.20 10.90
N ASN A 45 1.43 16.53 9.61
CA ASN A 45 2.63 16.80 8.82
C ASN A 45 3.72 15.73 9.00
N SER A 46 3.30 14.47 9.05
CA SER A 46 4.21 13.34 9.24
C SER A 46 5.27 13.29 8.13
N GLU A 47 6.52 13.09 8.50
CA GLU A 47 7.62 12.84 7.55
C GLU A 47 7.41 11.52 6.79
N VAL A 48 6.73 10.56 7.42
CA VAL A 48 6.36 9.29 6.80
C VAL A 48 4.92 9.39 6.30
N PRO A 49 4.67 9.37 4.99
CA PRO A 49 3.32 9.44 4.46
C PRO A 49 2.51 8.17 4.81
N PHE A 50 1.20 8.30 4.84
CA PHE A 50 0.32 7.14 4.98
C PHE A 50 0.52 6.18 3.79
N SER A 51 0.62 4.89 4.10
CA SER A 51 0.66 3.82 3.11
C SER A 51 -0.40 2.76 3.44
N ALA A 52 -1.23 2.43 2.46
CA ALA A 52 -2.21 1.35 2.56
C ALA A 52 -1.62 -0.03 2.22
N VAL A 53 -0.39 -0.07 1.74
CA VAL A 53 0.30 -1.34 1.40
C VAL A 53 1.15 -1.78 2.58
N ALA A 54 1.10 -3.07 2.85
CA ALA A 54 1.98 -3.68 3.85
C ALA A 54 3.43 -3.65 3.36
N TRP A 55 4.32 -3.13 4.20
CA TRP A 55 5.76 -3.11 3.98
C TRP A 55 6.43 -4.23 4.77
N LYS A 56 7.58 -4.68 4.31
CA LYS A 56 8.37 -5.64 5.08
C LYS A 56 8.75 -5.03 6.43
N LYS A 57 8.70 -5.86 7.48
CA LYS A 57 9.10 -5.44 8.82
C LYS A 57 10.52 -4.86 8.84
N SER A 58 11.45 -5.41 8.04
CA SER A 58 12.83 -4.94 7.92
C SER A 58 12.98 -3.55 7.29
N SER A 59 11.94 -3.01 6.68
CA SER A 59 11.95 -1.65 6.10
C SER A 59 11.65 -0.56 7.13
N TYR A 60 11.24 -0.94 8.34
CA TYR A 60 10.99 0.01 9.44
C TYR A 60 12.23 0.20 10.31
N PRO A 61 12.39 1.38 10.96
CA PRO A 61 13.40 1.57 12.00
C PRO A 61 13.32 0.47 13.09
N GLU A 62 14.44 0.10 13.66
CA GLU A 62 14.55 -1.02 14.61
C GLU A 62 13.57 -0.88 15.79
N GLU A 63 13.42 0.32 16.33
CA GLU A 63 12.52 0.62 17.45
C GLU A 63 11.04 0.39 17.05
N VAL A 64 10.66 0.78 15.83
CA VAL A 64 9.31 0.54 15.29
C VAL A 64 9.11 -0.94 15.01
N ALA A 65 10.08 -1.59 14.36
CA ALA A 65 10.01 -3.01 14.02
C ALA A 65 9.84 -3.91 15.25
N ALA A 66 10.51 -3.57 16.37
CA ALA A 66 10.35 -4.29 17.63
C ALA A 66 8.92 -4.19 18.19
N LEU A 67 8.35 -2.98 18.17
CA LEU A 67 6.98 -2.74 18.64
C LEU A 67 5.92 -3.39 17.75
N LEU A 68 6.20 -3.53 16.45
CA LEU A 68 5.25 -4.18 15.52
C LEU A 68 4.94 -5.64 15.88
N ASP A 69 5.90 -6.38 16.45
CA ASP A 69 5.65 -7.77 16.85
C ASP A 69 4.67 -7.87 18.00
N GLU A 70 4.80 -6.98 18.98
CA GLU A 70 4.04 -6.99 20.22
C GLU A 70 2.67 -6.31 20.10
N THR A 71 2.49 -5.44 19.09
CA THR A 71 1.27 -4.65 18.93
C THR A 71 0.22 -5.42 18.12
N GLU A 72 -0.97 -5.58 18.66
CA GLU A 72 -2.10 -6.21 17.95
C GLU A 72 -2.64 -5.32 16.81
N VAL A 73 -3.30 -5.96 15.85
CA VAL A 73 -3.99 -5.24 14.75
C VAL A 73 -5.07 -4.33 15.32
N ASN A 74 -5.24 -3.16 14.74
CA ASN A 74 -6.10 -2.05 15.17
C ASN A 74 -5.69 -1.37 16.48
N THR A 75 -4.51 -1.67 16.99
CA THR A 75 -3.95 -1.00 18.18
C THR A 75 -3.05 0.16 17.78
N VAL A 76 -3.13 1.24 18.55
CA VAL A 76 -2.28 2.42 18.43
C VAL A 76 -1.18 2.34 19.47
N VAL A 77 0.06 2.49 19.03
CA VAL A 77 1.23 2.62 19.92
C VAL A 77 1.28 4.06 20.42
N ALA A 78 1.40 4.24 21.73
CA ALA A 78 1.54 5.57 22.32
C ALA A 78 2.78 6.29 21.76
N PRO A 79 2.75 7.62 21.67
CA PRO A 79 3.91 8.38 21.21
C PRO A 79 5.17 8.05 22.03
N PHE A 80 6.27 7.82 21.33
CA PHE A 80 7.57 7.61 21.94
C PHE A 80 8.62 8.46 21.23
N TYR A 81 9.61 8.89 21.99
CA TYR A 81 10.69 9.72 21.47
C TYR A 81 11.88 8.88 21.07
N THR A 82 12.42 9.14 19.88
CA THR A 82 13.63 8.51 19.35
C THR A 82 14.76 9.54 19.30
N GLN A 83 15.79 9.32 20.12
CA GLN A 83 16.89 10.26 20.27
C GLN A 83 17.78 10.33 19.00
N SER A 84 17.88 9.24 18.24
CA SER A 84 18.77 9.15 17.07
C SER A 84 18.41 10.13 15.95
N ASN A 85 17.14 10.46 15.81
CA ASN A 85 16.61 11.38 14.80
C ASN A 85 15.82 12.56 15.38
N ASP A 86 15.85 12.74 16.72
CA ASP A 86 15.15 13.82 17.44
C ASP A 86 13.67 13.92 17.06
N SER A 87 12.96 12.80 17.03
CA SER A 87 11.56 12.73 16.59
C SER A 87 10.65 11.99 17.58
N TYR A 88 9.37 12.34 17.54
CA TYR A 88 8.32 11.55 18.16
C TYR A 88 7.63 10.68 17.10
N THR A 89 7.39 9.44 17.47
CA THR A 89 6.70 8.46 16.60
C THR A 89 5.48 7.90 17.32
N THR A 90 4.35 7.86 16.62
CA THR A 90 3.17 7.07 16.97
C THR A 90 2.67 6.38 15.70
N PHE A 91 2.06 5.22 15.83
CA PHE A 91 1.50 4.51 14.69
C PHE A 91 0.33 3.61 15.10
N LYS A 92 -0.53 3.29 14.14
CA LYS A 92 -1.59 2.29 14.27
C LYS A 92 -1.26 1.10 13.38
N VAL A 93 -1.34 -0.11 13.91
CA VAL A 93 -1.18 -1.35 13.12
C VAL A 93 -2.52 -1.64 12.43
N LEU A 94 -2.58 -1.45 11.13
CA LEU A 94 -3.81 -1.69 10.35
C LEU A 94 -3.97 -3.15 9.92
N GLY A 95 -2.86 -3.87 9.80
CA GLY A 95 -2.87 -5.28 9.42
C GLY A 95 -1.49 -5.90 9.56
N LYS A 96 -1.46 -7.21 9.65
CA LYS A 96 -0.24 -8.04 9.59
C LYS A 96 -0.53 -9.19 8.63
N ALA A 97 0.35 -9.39 7.68
CA ALA A 97 0.25 -10.49 6.73
C ALA A 97 1.64 -11.04 6.42
N THR A 98 1.71 -12.32 6.13
CA THR A 98 2.89 -12.90 5.50
C THR A 98 2.70 -12.73 3.99
N VAL A 99 3.53 -11.92 3.38
CA VAL A 99 3.51 -11.70 1.93
C VAL A 99 4.65 -12.44 1.28
N ALA A 100 4.44 -12.90 0.07
CA ALA A 100 5.47 -13.59 -0.72
C ALA A 100 6.62 -12.65 -1.06
N ASP A 101 7.84 -13.15 -1.14
CA ASP A 101 9.01 -12.38 -1.59
C ASP A 101 8.90 -11.99 -3.06
N SER A 102 8.21 -12.80 -3.84
CA SER A 102 7.88 -12.47 -5.22
C SER A 102 6.58 -13.14 -5.66
N VAL A 103 5.85 -12.46 -6.52
CA VAL A 103 4.58 -12.93 -7.09
C VAL A 103 4.63 -12.87 -8.60
N LYS A 104 4.33 -13.99 -9.24
CA LYS A 104 4.14 -14.09 -10.68
C LYS A 104 2.66 -13.91 -11.01
N TYR A 105 2.35 -13.01 -11.90
CA TYR A 105 0.97 -12.73 -12.27
C TYR A 105 0.83 -12.47 -13.75
N ARG A 106 -0.39 -12.56 -14.24
CA ARG A 106 -0.80 -12.19 -15.60
C ARG A 106 -2.02 -11.31 -15.55
N GLN A 107 -2.24 -10.50 -16.57
CA GLN A 107 -3.33 -9.56 -16.61
C GLN A 107 -3.82 -9.25 -18.01
N LEU A 108 -5.08 -8.82 -18.10
CA LEU A 108 -5.70 -8.28 -19.31
C LEU A 108 -6.41 -6.97 -18.98
N ALA A 109 -6.14 -5.93 -19.75
CA ALA A 109 -6.85 -4.65 -19.65
C ALA A 109 -8.01 -4.64 -20.66
N ILE A 110 -9.23 -4.53 -20.17
CA ILE A 110 -10.44 -4.61 -21.00
C ILE A 110 -11.07 -3.23 -21.09
N ALA A 111 -11.27 -2.76 -22.31
CA ALA A 111 -11.98 -1.52 -22.61
C ALA A 111 -12.89 -1.71 -23.82
N ALA A 112 -14.04 -1.04 -23.81
CA ALA A 112 -14.98 -0.95 -24.92
C ALA A 112 -15.46 0.49 -25.10
N ALA A 113 -16.38 0.72 -26.03
CA ALA A 113 -16.85 2.05 -26.39
C ALA A 113 -17.56 2.79 -25.24
N THR A 114 -18.20 2.07 -24.34
CA THR A 114 -18.86 2.64 -23.14
C THR A 114 -18.49 1.86 -21.88
N PRO A 115 -18.64 2.47 -20.69
CA PRO A 115 -18.39 1.76 -19.43
C PRO A 115 -19.24 0.50 -19.26
N GLU A 116 -20.51 0.53 -19.66
CA GLU A 116 -21.44 -0.60 -19.59
C GLU A 116 -21.01 -1.73 -20.53
N ALA A 117 -20.58 -1.38 -21.75
CA ALA A 117 -20.04 -2.36 -22.71
C ALA A 117 -18.72 -2.96 -22.19
N THR A 118 -17.87 -2.16 -21.57
CA THR A 118 -16.64 -2.62 -20.92
C THR A 118 -16.96 -3.63 -19.80
N ALA A 119 -17.90 -3.33 -18.92
CA ALA A 119 -18.29 -4.20 -17.83
C ALA A 119 -18.81 -5.55 -18.36
N THR A 120 -19.74 -5.51 -19.32
CA THR A 120 -20.31 -6.71 -19.93
C THR A 120 -19.25 -7.58 -20.61
N LEU A 121 -18.34 -6.95 -21.34
CA LEU A 121 -17.24 -7.65 -22.02
C LEU A 121 -16.27 -8.27 -21.02
N ALA A 122 -15.88 -7.52 -19.99
CA ALA A 122 -14.96 -7.99 -18.96
C ALA A 122 -15.56 -9.16 -18.15
N ASP A 123 -16.83 -9.10 -17.79
CA ASP A 123 -17.55 -10.20 -17.13
C ASP A 123 -17.58 -11.46 -18.00
N SER A 124 -17.85 -11.30 -19.30
CA SER A 124 -17.85 -12.43 -20.26
C SER A 124 -16.47 -13.08 -20.36
N ILE A 125 -15.39 -12.28 -20.43
CA ILE A 125 -14.03 -12.78 -20.49
C ILE A 125 -13.64 -13.47 -19.18
N LEU A 126 -13.95 -12.85 -18.05
CA LEU A 126 -13.67 -13.40 -16.72
C LEU A 126 -14.36 -14.77 -16.55
N ASN A 127 -15.62 -14.88 -16.93
CA ASN A 127 -16.37 -16.14 -16.88
C ASN A 127 -15.78 -17.21 -17.81
N ALA A 128 -15.35 -16.84 -19.01
CA ALA A 128 -14.68 -17.75 -19.93
C ALA A 128 -13.37 -18.28 -19.35
N LEU A 129 -12.54 -17.41 -18.75
CA LEU A 129 -11.28 -17.80 -18.11
C LEU A 129 -11.51 -18.69 -16.88
N LYS A 130 -12.51 -18.37 -16.05
CA LYS A 130 -12.92 -19.21 -14.91
C LYS A 130 -13.48 -20.55 -15.38
N GLY A 131 -14.08 -20.61 -16.55
CA GLY A 131 -14.56 -21.81 -17.20
C GLY A 131 -13.48 -22.65 -17.90
N GLY A 132 -12.21 -22.24 -17.83
CA GLY A 132 -11.07 -23.00 -18.37
C GLY A 132 -10.61 -22.58 -19.77
N SER A 133 -11.07 -21.43 -20.30
CA SER A 133 -10.52 -20.91 -21.56
C SER A 133 -9.02 -20.61 -21.41
N ASP A 134 -8.26 -20.90 -22.46
CA ASP A 134 -6.82 -20.62 -22.46
C ASP A 134 -6.54 -19.12 -22.43
N PHE A 135 -5.70 -18.70 -21.48
CA PHE A 135 -5.39 -17.28 -21.29
C PHE A 135 -4.66 -16.68 -22.49
N ALA A 136 -3.74 -17.42 -23.11
CA ALA A 136 -2.96 -16.91 -24.24
C ALA A 136 -3.86 -16.69 -25.48
N GLU A 137 -4.79 -17.58 -25.73
CA GLU A 137 -5.77 -17.43 -26.81
C GLU A 137 -6.69 -16.22 -26.58
N VAL A 138 -7.13 -16.01 -25.34
CA VAL A 138 -7.92 -14.83 -24.96
C VAL A 138 -7.09 -13.55 -25.12
N ALA A 139 -5.86 -13.50 -24.61
CA ALA A 139 -4.97 -12.36 -24.73
C ALA A 139 -4.74 -11.99 -26.20
N LYS A 140 -4.43 -12.97 -27.04
CA LYS A 140 -4.23 -12.80 -28.48
C LYS A 140 -5.46 -12.21 -29.18
N LYS A 141 -6.67 -12.66 -28.82
CA LYS A 141 -7.93 -12.13 -29.37
C LYS A 141 -8.10 -10.63 -29.14
N TYR A 142 -7.57 -10.12 -28.03
CA TYR A 142 -7.63 -8.70 -27.65
C TYR A 142 -6.31 -7.94 -27.89
N ASN A 143 -5.38 -8.51 -28.68
CA ASN A 143 -4.07 -7.94 -29.00
C ASN A 143 -3.26 -7.54 -27.75
N GLN A 144 -3.30 -8.37 -26.70
CA GLN A 144 -2.56 -8.17 -25.46
C GLN A 144 -1.51 -9.26 -25.26
N SER A 145 -0.51 -8.95 -24.44
CA SER A 145 0.50 -9.93 -24.07
C SER A 145 -0.08 -11.05 -23.23
N SER A 146 0.36 -12.27 -23.48
CA SER A 146 0.09 -13.43 -22.65
C SER A 146 1.24 -13.76 -21.69
N GLU A 147 2.29 -12.92 -21.67
CA GLU A 147 3.44 -13.14 -20.81
C GLU A 147 3.12 -12.83 -19.35
N ASP A 148 3.65 -13.67 -18.47
CA ASP A 148 3.57 -13.46 -17.03
C ASP A 148 4.59 -12.41 -16.61
N ALA A 149 4.20 -11.55 -15.67
CA ALA A 149 5.09 -10.60 -15.04
C ALA A 149 5.44 -11.06 -13.62
N TRP A 150 6.64 -10.70 -13.17
CA TRP A 150 7.05 -10.87 -11.78
C TRP A 150 6.96 -9.53 -11.05
N LEU A 151 6.44 -9.57 -9.84
CA LEU A 151 6.49 -8.49 -8.86
C LEU A 151 7.35 -8.97 -7.70
N THR A 152 8.52 -8.38 -7.51
CA THR A 152 9.42 -8.71 -6.40
C THR A 152 9.20 -7.78 -5.22
N SER A 153 9.59 -8.23 -4.02
CA SER A 153 9.48 -7.41 -2.81
C SER A 153 10.19 -6.06 -2.93
N GLU A 154 11.35 -6.00 -3.56
CA GLU A 154 12.09 -4.76 -3.79
C GLU A 154 11.32 -3.78 -4.69
N GLN A 155 10.63 -4.31 -5.73
CA GLN A 155 9.84 -3.49 -6.64
C GLN A 155 8.63 -2.88 -5.95
N TYR A 156 7.83 -3.66 -5.20
CA TYR A 156 6.64 -3.10 -4.56
C TYR A 156 6.96 -2.22 -3.36
N GLU A 157 8.07 -2.44 -2.65
CA GLU A 157 8.55 -1.52 -1.61
C GLU A 157 8.99 -0.16 -2.18
N GLY A 158 9.52 -0.15 -3.41
CA GLY A 158 9.93 1.08 -4.11
C GLY A 158 8.79 1.80 -4.84
N MET A 159 7.61 1.20 -4.97
CA MET A 159 6.48 1.83 -5.65
C MET A 159 5.88 2.96 -4.83
N MET A 160 5.66 4.11 -5.46
CA MET A 160 4.81 5.16 -4.88
C MET A 160 3.39 4.63 -4.73
N VAL A 161 2.88 4.66 -3.51
CA VAL A 161 1.58 4.10 -3.18
C VAL A 161 0.52 5.19 -3.30
N ASP A 162 -0.06 5.31 -4.50
CA ASP A 162 -1.30 6.04 -4.73
C ASP A 162 -2.51 5.09 -4.77
N GLY A 163 -3.71 5.64 -4.92
CA GLY A 163 -4.96 4.89 -4.82
C GLY A 163 -5.02 3.65 -5.73
N PHE A 164 -4.64 3.75 -7.01
CA PHE A 164 -4.66 2.62 -7.92
C PHE A 164 -3.55 1.62 -7.62
N ASN A 165 -2.30 2.09 -7.45
CA ASN A 165 -1.17 1.23 -7.18
C ASN A 165 -1.33 0.48 -5.86
N ALA A 166 -1.85 1.13 -4.82
CA ALA A 166 -2.16 0.47 -3.55
C ALA A 166 -3.16 -0.69 -3.73
N THR A 167 -4.25 -0.44 -4.44
CA THR A 167 -5.28 -1.46 -4.70
C THR A 167 -4.74 -2.60 -5.55
N PHE A 168 -3.99 -2.28 -6.61
CA PHE A 168 -3.39 -3.28 -7.49
C PHE A 168 -2.39 -4.17 -6.73
N LEU A 169 -1.47 -3.56 -5.98
CA LEU A 169 -0.47 -4.28 -5.20
C LEU A 169 -1.10 -5.19 -4.15
N THR A 170 -2.06 -4.69 -3.39
CA THR A 170 -2.80 -5.48 -2.40
C THR A 170 -3.48 -6.68 -3.05
N ASN A 171 -4.17 -6.47 -4.17
CA ASN A 171 -4.85 -7.54 -4.88
C ASN A 171 -3.90 -8.62 -5.41
N ILE A 172 -2.71 -8.24 -5.90
CA ILE A 172 -1.72 -9.20 -6.39
C ILE A 172 -1.05 -9.94 -5.22
N LEU A 173 -0.63 -9.23 -4.18
CA LEU A 173 0.07 -9.82 -3.03
C LEU A 173 -0.82 -10.76 -2.21
N GLU A 174 -2.08 -10.40 -2.01
CA GLU A 174 -3.06 -11.19 -1.24
C GLU A 174 -3.84 -12.17 -2.12
N GLY A 175 -3.76 -12.05 -3.44
CA GLY A 175 -4.51 -12.88 -4.37
C GLY A 175 -4.27 -14.38 -4.18
N VAL A 176 -5.33 -15.18 -4.31
CA VAL A 176 -5.24 -16.64 -4.27
C VAL A 176 -4.63 -17.14 -5.58
N GLN A 177 -3.60 -18.01 -5.48
CA GLN A 177 -2.94 -18.58 -6.64
C GLN A 177 -3.93 -19.39 -7.50
N GLY A 178 -3.91 -19.15 -8.80
CA GLY A 178 -4.76 -19.82 -9.79
C GLY A 178 -6.14 -19.19 -9.98
N GLU A 179 -6.56 -18.26 -9.13
CA GLU A 179 -7.88 -17.63 -9.21
C GLU A 179 -7.85 -16.40 -10.12
N TYR A 180 -8.79 -16.33 -11.09
CA TYR A 180 -9.02 -15.14 -11.89
C TYR A 180 -9.92 -14.15 -11.15
N LYS A 181 -9.50 -12.91 -11.06
CA LYS A 181 -10.23 -11.79 -10.45
C LYS A 181 -10.26 -10.59 -11.39
N MET A 182 -11.11 -9.65 -11.07
CA MET A 182 -11.25 -8.39 -11.80
C MET A 182 -11.26 -7.22 -10.83
N MET A 183 -10.68 -6.11 -11.26
CA MET A 183 -10.71 -4.83 -10.54
C MET A 183 -10.96 -3.66 -11.49
N ASP A 184 -11.50 -2.59 -10.95
CA ASP A 184 -11.64 -1.33 -11.66
C ASP A 184 -10.33 -0.53 -11.64
N VAL A 185 -10.02 0.13 -12.75
CA VAL A 185 -8.94 1.10 -12.83
C VAL A 185 -9.49 2.47 -12.48
N GLN A 186 -9.08 3.00 -11.32
CA GLN A 186 -9.59 4.27 -10.83
C GLN A 186 -9.40 5.41 -11.85
N GLY A 187 -10.47 6.15 -12.11
CA GLY A 187 -10.45 7.27 -13.07
C GLY A 187 -10.44 6.84 -14.54
N SER A 188 -10.63 5.56 -14.85
CA SER A 188 -10.64 5.02 -16.20
C SER A 188 -11.84 4.07 -16.41
N PRO A 189 -12.42 3.98 -17.62
CA PRO A 189 -13.43 2.98 -17.93
C PRO A 189 -12.85 1.57 -18.10
N VAL A 190 -11.55 1.39 -17.92
CA VAL A 190 -10.85 0.12 -18.08
C VAL A 190 -11.11 -0.80 -16.88
N LYS A 191 -11.34 -2.07 -17.15
CA LYS A 191 -11.34 -3.14 -16.15
C LYS A 191 -10.11 -4.01 -16.33
N LEU A 192 -9.47 -4.38 -15.23
CA LEU A 192 -8.29 -5.23 -15.23
C LEU A 192 -8.67 -6.63 -14.72
N ILE A 193 -8.52 -7.64 -15.58
CA ILE A 193 -8.62 -9.04 -15.18
C ILE A 193 -7.23 -9.54 -14.89
N TYR A 194 -7.01 -10.19 -13.75
CA TYR A 194 -5.70 -10.68 -13.34
C TYR A 194 -5.79 -12.06 -12.69
N GLN A 195 -4.66 -12.76 -12.67
CA GLN A 195 -4.47 -14.03 -11.99
C GLN A 195 -3.09 -14.06 -11.35
N VAL A 196 -3.03 -14.46 -10.09
CA VAL A 196 -1.76 -14.84 -9.45
C VAL A 196 -1.40 -16.24 -9.92
N VAL A 197 -0.27 -16.39 -10.58
CA VAL A 197 0.18 -17.65 -11.19
C VAL A 197 1.05 -18.44 -10.22
N GLU A 198 1.96 -17.77 -9.50
CA GLU A 198 2.93 -18.40 -8.60
C GLU A 198 3.32 -17.43 -7.49
N LYS A 199 3.56 -17.92 -6.29
CA LYS A 199 4.13 -17.16 -5.17
C LYS A 199 5.40 -17.85 -4.69
N LYS A 200 6.44 -17.05 -4.38
CA LYS A 200 7.70 -17.53 -3.78
C LYS A 200 7.92 -16.78 -2.47
N ASN A 201 8.23 -17.54 -1.44
CA ASN A 201 8.61 -17.09 -0.10
C ASN A 201 10.10 -17.37 0.11
#